data_b2a45b2a1236d07facb0ce14480dc4be
#
_entry.id   b2a45b2a1236d07facb0ce14480dc4be
#
_cell.length_a   1.000
_cell.length_b   1.000
_cell.length_c   1.000
_cell.angle_alpha   90.00
_cell.angle_beta   90.00
_cell.angle_gamma   90.00
#
_symmetry.space_group_name_H-M   'P 1'
#
loop_
_entity.id
_entity.type
_entity.pdbx_description
1 polymer ?
#
loop_
_entity_poly.entity_id
_entity_poly.type
_entity_poly.pdbx_seq_one_letter_code
_entity_poly.pdbx_strand_id
1 'polypeptide(L)'
;MKYLTRIVGSFVCGVFLLACGVALAPARAAEKVVNVAYQTTYSPWIAAMVNGAFEKATGYQIHWKKFDSGAAVMSAMASGSIDIGVLGSSPLAAAASRGMDIQLFWILEDIANAEALMVRSAANIQSPKDLIGKTIAVPVASTSHYQLMYMLDKWGITQQVKLVNMTPTQAAAAWERGDVDGAFIWGPALGRIRPTGKPLITAGQICALGRCTFEGMAVTKTFGASNPEFMAKFIAVLNATNRDFVAHPDAWGVGSKNMAAVLRGLGGNANDAAEEMALYKYPTLAEQVSCQWLGCGEKGGAAQTLKSTAEFLLQQKKIDVVKPDYRGAVAVRYPEAASSLTPK
;
A
#
# COMPACT_ATOMS: atom_id res chain seq x y z
N MET A 1 10.45 -82.30 -59.11
CA MET A 1 9.40 -83.36 -59.09
C MET A 1 8.63 -83.32 -57.80
N LYS A 2 7.28 -83.12 -57.91
CA LYS A 2 6.20 -83.49 -56.93
C LYS A 2 6.14 -82.71 -55.61
N TYR A 3 5.15 -82.19 -55.28
CA TYR A 3 3.67 -82.05 -55.18
C TYR A 3 3.33 -81.13 -54.02
N LEU A 4 2.63 -80.08 -54.30
CA LEU A 4 1.39 -79.60 -53.77
C LEU A 4 0.78 -80.32 -52.56
N THR A 5 0.46 -79.57 -51.49
CA THR A 5 -0.84 -79.67 -50.82
C THR A 5 -1.16 -78.38 -50.14
N ARG A 6 -2.31 -77.74 -50.47
CA ARG A 6 -2.96 -76.59 -49.84
C ARG A 6 -3.61 -77.07 -48.55
N ILE A 7 -3.47 -76.25 -47.49
CA ILE A 7 -4.36 -76.29 -46.36
C ILE A 7 -4.90 -74.82 -46.14
N VAL A 8 -6.22 -74.67 -46.30
CA VAL A 8 -6.98 -73.45 -46.04
C VAL A 8 -7.24 -73.45 -44.57
N GLY A 9 -6.74 -72.51 -43.86
CA GLY A 9 -7.09 -72.24 -42.45
C GLY A 9 -7.76 -70.94 -42.32
N SER A 10 -9.08 -70.93 -41.99
CA SER A 10 -9.92 -69.77 -41.70
C SER A 10 -9.44 -69.07 -40.46
N PHE A 11 -9.00 -67.81 -40.60
CA PHE A 11 -8.72 -66.95 -39.48
C PHE A 11 -10.00 -66.14 -39.15
N VAL A 12 -10.64 -66.47 -38.00
CA VAL A 12 -11.70 -65.67 -37.43
C VAL A 12 -11.05 -64.47 -36.72
N CYS A 13 -11.23 -63.31 -37.31
CA CYS A 13 -10.77 -62.03 -36.71
C CYS A 13 -11.75 -61.60 -35.62
N GLY A 14 -11.44 -61.90 -34.36
CA GLY A 14 -12.16 -61.37 -33.21
C GLY A 14 -11.75 -59.89 -32.98
N VAL A 15 -12.64 -58.97 -33.29
CA VAL A 15 -12.48 -57.52 -32.94
C VAL A 15 -12.75 -57.36 -31.46
N PHE A 16 -11.68 -57.24 -30.65
CA PHE A 16 -11.78 -56.78 -29.26
C PHE A 16 -11.87 -55.25 -29.28
N LEU A 17 -13.06 -54.68 -29.10
CA LEU A 17 -13.28 -53.26 -28.79
C LEU A 17 -12.81 -53.01 -27.35
N LEU A 18 -11.56 -52.51 -27.20
CA LEU A 18 -11.10 -51.89 -25.96
C LEU A 18 -11.82 -50.56 -25.82
N ALA A 19 -12.86 -50.49 -25.01
CA ALA A 19 -13.45 -49.27 -24.52
C ALA A 19 -12.44 -48.64 -23.53
N CYS A 20 -11.55 -47.72 -24.00
CA CYS A 20 -10.75 -46.86 -23.18
C CYS A 20 -11.73 -45.87 -22.50
N GLY A 21 -12.17 -46.19 -21.29
CA GLY A 21 -12.82 -45.23 -20.41
C GLY A 21 -11.82 -44.13 -20.02
N VAL A 22 -11.85 -43.03 -20.75
CA VAL A 22 -11.15 -41.79 -20.32
C VAL A 22 -11.89 -41.30 -19.07
N ALA A 23 -11.36 -41.66 -17.90
CA ALA A 23 -11.76 -41.04 -16.66
C ALA A 23 -11.38 -39.55 -16.75
N LEU A 24 -12.35 -38.69 -17.01
CA LEU A 24 -12.21 -37.24 -16.84
C LEU A 24 -11.89 -37.02 -15.36
N ALA A 25 -10.63 -36.86 -15.02
CA ALA A 25 -10.23 -36.33 -13.73
C ALA A 25 -10.93 -34.97 -13.57
N PRO A 26 -11.61 -34.71 -12.43
CA PRO A 26 -12.22 -33.41 -12.20
C PRO A 26 -11.13 -32.35 -12.36
N ALA A 27 -11.33 -31.42 -13.28
CA ALA A 27 -10.45 -30.27 -13.43
C ALA A 27 -10.41 -29.55 -12.08
N ARG A 28 -9.31 -29.71 -11.35
CA ARG A 28 -9.08 -28.97 -10.10
C ARG A 28 -9.14 -27.51 -10.47
N ALA A 29 -10.15 -26.80 -9.97
CA ALA A 29 -10.25 -25.36 -10.17
C ALA A 29 -8.91 -24.75 -9.80
N ALA A 30 -8.34 -23.94 -10.69
CA ALA A 30 -7.08 -23.28 -10.43
C ALA A 30 -7.19 -22.53 -9.10
N GLU A 31 -6.24 -22.77 -8.21
CA GLU A 31 -6.23 -22.15 -6.89
C GLU A 31 -6.18 -20.63 -7.07
N LYS A 32 -7.19 -19.95 -6.56
CA LYS A 32 -7.30 -18.48 -6.67
C LYS A 32 -6.35 -17.87 -5.65
N VAL A 33 -5.14 -17.51 -6.06
CA VAL A 33 -4.08 -16.95 -5.21
C VAL A 33 -3.82 -15.50 -5.60
N VAL A 34 -3.55 -14.64 -4.61
CA VAL A 34 -3.11 -13.25 -4.80
C VAL A 34 -2.01 -12.90 -3.80
N ASN A 35 -0.99 -12.17 -4.26
CA ASN A 35 0.08 -11.67 -3.41
C ASN A 35 -0.17 -10.20 -3.08
N VAL A 36 -0.34 -9.88 -1.79
CA VAL A 36 -0.63 -8.53 -1.31
C VAL A 36 0.51 -8.03 -0.42
N ALA A 37 1.14 -6.92 -0.82
CA ALA A 37 2.19 -6.27 -0.05
C ALA A 37 1.61 -5.19 0.86
N TYR A 38 2.12 -5.11 2.09
CA TYR A 38 1.75 -4.07 3.04
C TYR A 38 2.95 -3.55 3.82
N GLN A 39 2.79 -2.37 4.42
CA GLN A 39 3.80 -1.73 5.27
C GLN A 39 3.38 -1.77 6.74
N THR A 40 4.33 -1.44 7.63
CA THR A 40 4.06 -1.32 9.07
C THR A 40 3.40 0.02 9.38
N THR A 41 2.11 0.13 9.10
CA THR A 41 1.27 1.30 9.40
C THR A 41 0.05 0.84 10.18
N TYR A 42 -0.20 1.44 11.34
CA TYR A 42 -1.41 1.12 12.10
C TYR A 42 -2.65 1.60 11.35
N SER A 43 -3.51 0.65 11.02
CA SER A 43 -4.73 0.92 10.25
C SER A 43 -5.81 -0.12 10.58
N PRO A 44 -7.09 0.24 10.52
CA PRO A 44 -8.20 -0.68 10.83
C PRO A 44 -8.20 -1.94 9.96
N TRP A 45 -7.87 -1.84 8.68
CA TRP A 45 -7.90 -2.96 7.75
C TRP A 45 -6.92 -4.10 8.13
N ILE A 46 -5.90 -3.81 8.94
CA ILE A 46 -4.99 -4.84 9.49
C ILE A 46 -5.75 -5.84 10.36
N ALA A 47 -6.76 -5.39 11.13
CA ALA A 47 -7.60 -6.31 11.89
C ALA A 47 -8.40 -7.25 10.99
N ALA A 48 -8.94 -6.74 9.88
CA ALA A 48 -9.65 -7.54 8.88
C ALA A 48 -8.71 -8.57 8.20
N MET A 49 -7.48 -8.17 7.89
CA MET A 49 -6.43 -9.03 7.35
C MET A 49 -6.13 -10.19 8.32
N VAL A 50 -5.82 -9.87 9.57
CA VAL A 50 -5.45 -10.87 10.59
C VAL A 50 -6.59 -11.83 10.91
N ASN A 51 -7.83 -11.38 10.80
CA ASN A 51 -9.02 -12.19 11.06
C ASN A 51 -9.52 -12.97 9.83
N GLY A 52 -8.81 -12.93 8.69
CA GLY A 52 -9.15 -13.66 7.46
C GLY A 52 -10.41 -13.14 6.76
N ALA A 53 -10.80 -11.87 6.99
CA ALA A 53 -12.03 -11.31 6.43
C ALA A 53 -11.96 -11.16 4.91
N PHE A 54 -10.80 -10.85 4.37
CA PHE A 54 -10.57 -10.72 2.94
C PHE A 54 -10.67 -12.07 2.22
N GLU A 55 -10.04 -13.12 2.75
CA GLU A 55 -10.09 -14.49 2.23
C GLU A 55 -11.52 -15.01 2.26
N LYS A 56 -12.23 -14.78 3.36
CA LYS A 56 -13.64 -15.17 3.51
C LYS A 56 -14.55 -14.49 2.49
N ALA A 57 -14.33 -13.19 2.24
CA ALA A 57 -15.17 -12.42 1.33
C ALA A 57 -14.88 -12.74 -0.14
N THR A 58 -13.61 -12.88 -0.49
CA THR A 58 -13.17 -13.03 -1.88
C THR A 58 -13.15 -14.48 -2.35
N GLY A 59 -12.92 -15.44 -1.44
CA GLY A 59 -12.67 -16.83 -1.77
C GLY A 59 -11.30 -17.10 -2.38
N TYR A 60 -10.35 -16.17 -2.19
CA TYR A 60 -8.95 -16.31 -2.61
C TYR A 60 -8.08 -16.69 -1.42
N GLN A 61 -7.01 -17.41 -1.69
CA GLN A 61 -5.86 -17.50 -0.79
C GLN A 61 -5.04 -16.23 -0.95
N ILE A 62 -4.84 -15.47 0.12
CA ILE A 62 -4.11 -14.21 0.09
C ILE A 62 -2.76 -14.40 0.79
N HIS A 63 -1.68 -14.19 0.04
CA HIS A 63 -0.33 -14.19 0.59
C HIS A 63 0.05 -12.76 0.99
N TRP A 64 -0.12 -12.44 2.25
CA TRP A 64 0.25 -11.16 2.82
C TRP A 64 1.76 -11.07 3.02
N LYS A 65 2.40 -10.08 2.38
CA LYS A 65 3.86 -9.88 2.43
C LYS A 65 4.17 -8.50 3.00
N LYS A 66 4.87 -8.49 4.13
CA LYS A 66 5.28 -7.27 4.82
C LYS A 66 6.57 -6.70 4.24
N PHE A 67 6.60 -5.38 4.04
CA PHE A 67 7.74 -4.63 3.55
C PHE A 67 8.02 -3.43 4.45
N ASP A 68 9.28 -2.97 4.47
CA ASP A 68 9.72 -1.87 5.33
C ASP A 68 9.52 -0.48 4.69
N SER A 69 9.16 -0.40 3.41
CA SER A 69 8.93 0.87 2.72
C SER A 69 8.12 0.70 1.43
N GLY A 70 7.44 1.78 1.01
CA GLY A 70 6.74 1.82 -0.28
C GLY A 70 7.66 1.66 -1.49
N ALA A 71 8.92 2.05 -1.39
CA ALA A 71 9.92 1.81 -2.43
C ALA A 71 10.20 0.30 -2.62
N ALA A 72 10.25 -0.47 -1.54
CA ALA A 72 10.41 -1.92 -1.60
C ALA A 72 9.16 -2.60 -2.17
N VAL A 73 7.95 -2.16 -1.78
CA VAL A 73 6.69 -2.62 -2.37
C VAL A 73 6.66 -2.34 -3.88
N MET A 74 7.01 -1.12 -4.29
CA MET A 74 7.07 -0.74 -5.71
C MET A 74 8.02 -1.65 -6.50
N SER A 75 9.20 -1.95 -5.96
CA SER A 75 10.17 -2.87 -6.60
C SER A 75 9.62 -4.29 -6.74
N ALA A 76 8.92 -4.78 -5.72
CA ALA A 76 8.29 -6.10 -5.73
C ALA A 76 7.11 -6.17 -6.73
N MET A 77 6.32 -5.09 -6.87
CA MET A 77 5.30 -5.01 -7.92
C MET A 77 5.93 -4.96 -9.31
N ALA A 78 7.01 -4.21 -9.49
CA ALA A 78 7.74 -4.13 -10.77
C ALA A 78 8.31 -5.48 -11.23
N SER A 79 8.72 -6.34 -10.29
CA SER A 79 9.20 -7.70 -10.58
C SER A 79 8.08 -8.72 -10.83
N GLY A 80 6.81 -8.34 -10.69
CA GLY A 80 5.65 -9.24 -10.82
C GLY A 80 5.43 -10.19 -9.63
N SER A 81 6.14 -9.98 -8.51
CA SER A 81 6.00 -10.84 -7.32
C SER A 81 4.84 -10.42 -6.39
N ILE A 82 4.22 -9.28 -6.67
CA ILE A 82 3.11 -8.68 -5.93
C ILE A 82 2.04 -8.19 -6.90
N ASP A 83 0.79 -8.55 -6.64
CA ASP A 83 -0.38 -8.16 -7.43
C ASP A 83 -1.03 -6.87 -6.90
N ILE A 84 -1.09 -6.73 -5.57
CA ILE A 84 -1.66 -5.56 -4.87
C ILE A 84 -0.64 -5.06 -3.86
N GLY A 85 -0.43 -3.75 -3.79
CA GLY A 85 0.55 -3.15 -2.88
C GLY A 85 0.04 -1.89 -2.21
N VAL A 86 0.40 -1.73 -0.92
CA VAL A 86 0.20 -0.50 -0.16
C VAL A 86 1.36 0.44 -0.44
N LEU A 87 1.06 1.63 -0.96
CA LEU A 87 2.02 2.62 -1.41
C LEU A 87 1.57 4.03 -1.03
N GLY A 88 2.46 4.82 -0.47
CA GLY A 88 2.23 6.25 -0.33
C GLY A 88 2.17 6.98 -1.68
N SER A 89 1.56 8.16 -1.70
CA SER A 89 1.38 8.97 -2.92
C SER A 89 2.70 9.28 -3.65
N SER A 90 3.83 9.42 -2.93
CA SER A 90 5.13 9.71 -3.53
C SER A 90 5.70 8.51 -4.32
N PRO A 91 5.83 7.29 -3.78
CA PRO A 91 6.24 6.14 -4.59
C PRO A 91 5.23 5.81 -5.71
N LEU A 92 3.92 6.05 -5.51
CA LEU A 92 2.91 5.90 -6.58
C LEU A 92 3.15 6.89 -7.73
N ALA A 93 3.43 8.16 -7.44
CA ALA A 93 3.76 9.16 -8.44
C ALA A 93 4.99 8.78 -9.25
N ALA A 94 6.04 8.29 -8.57
CA ALA A 94 7.26 7.82 -9.22
C ALA A 94 7.00 6.58 -10.11
N ALA A 95 6.22 5.60 -9.63
CA ALA A 95 5.84 4.42 -10.39
C ALA A 95 5.02 4.78 -11.64
N ALA A 96 4.02 5.65 -11.49
CA ALA A 96 3.19 6.13 -12.59
C ALA A 96 4.01 6.89 -13.64
N SER A 97 4.96 7.75 -13.20
CA SER A 97 5.86 8.48 -14.09
C SER A 97 6.74 7.55 -14.92
N ARG A 98 7.26 6.49 -14.31
CA ARG A 98 8.06 5.45 -14.99
C ARG A 98 7.24 4.52 -15.89
N GLY A 99 5.92 4.69 -15.93
CA GLY A 99 5.05 3.86 -16.76
C GLY A 99 4.79 2.46 -16.23
N MET A 100 4.97 2.23 -14.94
CA MET A 100 4.64 0.94 -14.34
C MET A 100 3.15 0.58 -14.57
N ASP A 101 2.90 -0.70 -14.78
CA ASP A 101 1.56 -1.23 -15.10
C ASP A 101 0.72 -1.45 -13.85
N ILE A 102 0.56 -0.37 -13.06
CA ILE A 102 -0.22 -0.36 -11.83
C ILE A 102 -1.28 0.75 -11.83
N GLN A 103 -2.32 0.57 -11.03
CA GLN A 103 -3.36 1.57 -10.82
C GLN A 103 -3.72 1.66 -9.34
N LEU A 104 -3.77 2.86 -8.81
CA LEU A 104 -4.37 3.18 -7.52
C LEU A 104 -5.87 2.92 -7.59
N PHE A 105 -6.40 2.10 -6.68
CA PHE A 105 -7.81 1.75 -6.66
C PHE A 105 -8.52 2.08 -5.33
N TRP A 106 -7.78 2.41 -4.29
CA TRP A 106 -8.31 2.76 -2.98
C TRP A 106 -7.36 3.69 -2.23
N ILE A 107 -7.89 4.77 -1.65
CA ILE A 107 -7.16 5.57 -0.66
C ILE A 107 -7.40 4.91 0.70
N LEU A 108 -6.36 4.34 1.29
CA LEU A 108 -6.45 3.75 2.63
C LEU A 108 -6.65 4.84 3.66
N GLU A 109 -5.76 5.85 3.63
CA GLU A 109 -5.79 6.99 4.53
C GLU A 109 -5.31 8.27 3.83
N ASP A 110 -5.95 9.40 4.11
CA ASP A 110 -5.30 10.72 4.07
C ASP A 110 -4.35 10.79 5.27
N ILE A 111 -3.06 10.98 5.01
CA ILE A 111 -2.00 10.88 6.05
C ILE A 111 -2.19 11.94 7.14
N ALA A 112 -2.76 13.09 6.81
CA ALA A 112 -3.07 14.15 7.77
C ALA A 112 -1.89 14.42 8.73
N ASN A 113 -2.02 14.11 10.04
CA ASN A 113 -0.98 14.34 11.04
C ASN A 113 -0.22 13.08 11.49
N ALA A 114 -0.42 11.94 10.82
CA ALA A 114 0.17 10.68 11.21
C ALA A 114 1.66 10.54 10.87
N GLU A 115 2.20 11.41 10.02
CA GLU A 115 3.63 11.55 9.77
C GLU A 115 4.14 12.89 10.31
N ALA A 116 5.33 12.93 10.89
CA ALA A 116 5.91 14.15 11.44
C ALA A 116 7.44 14.14 11.36
N LEU A 117 8.02 15.32 11.10
CA LEU A 117 9.41 15.58 11.38
C LEU A 117 9.57 15.81 12.89
N MET A 118 10.00 14.76 13.57
CA MET A 118 10.34 14.82 14.99
C MET A 118 11.78 15.28 15.16
N VAL A 119 12.04 16.08 16.20
CA VAL A 119 13.39 16.48 16.62
C VAL A 119 13.62 16.07 18.06
N ARG A 120 14.82 15.55 18.35
CA ARG A 120 15.17 15.10 19.69
C ARG A 120 15.20 16.29 20.67
N SER A 121 14.66 16.10 21.86
CA SER A 121 14.71 17.13 22.90
C SER A 121 16.15 17.57 23.21
N ALA A 122 17.11 16.61 23.23
CA ALA A 122 18.53 16.88 23.46
C ALA A 122 19.25 17.62 22.31
N ALA A 123 18.67 17.68 21.10
CA ALA A 123 19.29 18.35 19.95
C ALA A 123 19.11 19.89 19.94
N ASN A 124 18.29 20.42 20.87
CA ASN A 124 17.99 21.85 21.02
C ASN A 124 17.48 22.54 19.73
N ILE A 125 16.70 21.81 18.92
CA ILE A 125 16.10 22.33 17.69
C ILE A 125 14.74 22.97 18.06
N GLN A 126 14.60 24.28 17.83
CA GLN A 126 13.38 25.04 18.09
C GLN A 126 12.76 25.59 16.80
N SER A 127 13.57 25.77 15.77
CA SER A 127 13.17 26.37 14.49
C SER A 127 13.81 25.64 13.31
N PRO A 128 13.32 25.83 12.07
CA PRO A 128 13.95 25.26 10.87
C PRO A 128 15.44 25.59 10.72
N LYS A 129 15.88 26.79 11.15
CA LYS A 129 17.29 27.19 11.06
C LYS A 129 18.21 26.33 11.94
N ASP A 130 17.70 25.77 13.04
CA ASP A 130 18.45 24.93 13.93
C ASP A 130 18.73 23.52 13.35
N LEU A 131 18.10 23.19 12.20
CA LEU A 131 18.39 21.98 11.43
C LEU A 131 19.75 22.04 10.68
N ILE A 132 20.32 23.24 10.51
CA ILE A 132 21.61 23.41 9.82
C ILE A 132 22.70 22.62 10.54
N GLY A 133 23.42 21.76 9.80
CA GLY A 133 24.43 20.86 10.32
C GLY A 133 23.90 19.59 11.01
N LYS A 134 22.59 19.47 11.19
CA LYS A 134 21.96 18.32 11.85
C LYS A 134 21.77 17.12 10.92
N THR A 135 21.68 15.94 11.54
CA THR A 135 21.44 14.66 10.85
C THR A 135 19.98 14.26 11.02
N ILE A 136 19.25 14.13 9.90
CA ILE A 136 17.83 13.77 9.87
C ILE A 136 17.65 12.43 9.15
N ALA A 137 17.07 11.45 9.84
CA ALA A 137 16.71 10.17 9.25
C ALA A 137 15.37 10.27 8.52
N VAL A 138 15.30 9.69 7.31
CA VAL A 138 14.07 9.63 6.53
C VAL A 138 14.14 8.46 5.54
N PRO A 139 13.06 7.68 5.34
CA PRO A 139 13.02 6.65 4.29
C PRO A 139 12.96 7.31 2.91
N VAL A 140 14.02 7.17 2.12
CA VAL A 140 14.10 7.80 0.78
C VAL A 140 12.97 7.27 -0.12
N ALA A 141 12.43 8.15 -0.95
CA ALA A 141 11.30 7.93 -1.86
C ALA A 141 9.94 7.67 -1.16
N SER A 142 9.81 7.97 0.14
CA SER A 142 8.52 7.96 0.87
C SER A 142 7.79 9.30 0.77
N THR A 143 6.56 9.34 1.29
CA THR A 143 5.78 10.57 1.53
C THR A 143 6.51 11.53 2.48
N SER A 144 7.06 11.01 3.57
CA SER A 144 7.87 11.77 4.53
C SER A 144 9.10 12.40 3.85
N HIS A 145 9.80 11.65 2.98
CA HIS A 145 10.94 12.19 2.25
C HIS A 145 10.53 13.32 1.28
N TYR A 146 9.43 13.12 0.55
CA TYR A 146 8.87 14.14 -0.34
C TYR A 146 8.57 15.43 0.43
N GLN A 147 7.84 15.33 1.54
CA GLN A 147 7.46 16.49 2.36
C GLN A 147 8.66 17.15 3.04
N LEU A 148 9.63 16.36 3.53
CA LEU A 148 10.87 16.88 4.11
C LEU A 148 11.67 17.70 3.08
N MET A 149 11.87 17.15 1.90
CA MET A 149 12.60 17.84 0.82
C MET A 149 11.92 19.15 0.43
N TYR A 150 10.57 19.14 0.32
CA TYR A 150 9.80 20.36 0.05
C TYR A 150 10.01 21.41 1.15
N MET A 151 10.00 21.02 2.42
CA MET A 151 10.18 21.97 3.52
C MET A 151 11.62 22.50 3.61
N LEU A 152 12.62 21.65 3.41
CA LEU A 152 14.03 22.08 3.39
C LEU A 152 14.29 23.08 2.25
N ASP A 153 13.69 22.85 1.08
CA ASP A 153 13.76 23.77 -0.06
C ASP A 153 13.08 25.11 0.27
N LYS A 154 11.85 25.07 0.79
CA LYS A 154 11.09 26.24 1.23
C LYS A 154 11.80 27.06 2.32
N TRP A 155 12.52 26.40 3.20
CA TRP A 155 13.33 27.05 4.24
C TRP A 155 14.71 27.51 3.75
N GLY A 156 15.11 27.14 2.53
CA GLY A 156 16.39 27.52 1.94
C GLY A 156 17.61 26.82 2.57
N ILE A 157 17.44 25.64 3.18
CA ILE A 157 18.48 24.94 3.93
C ILE A 157 18.78 23.52 3.40
N THR A 158 18.28 23.16 2.23
CA THR A 158 18.38 21.80 1.67
C THR A 158 19.80 21.24 1.69
N GLN A 159 20.80 22.05 1.33
CA GLN A 159 22.20 21.61 1.24
C GLN A 159 22.94 21.68 2.59
N GLN A 160 22.29 22.17 3.62
CA GLN A 160 22.88 22.39 4.93
C GLN A 160 22.44 21.36 5.98
N VAL A 161 21.51 20.45 5.61
CA VAL A 161 20.99 19.39 6.48
C VAL A 161 21.48 18.04 5.96
N LYS A 162 22.03 17.21 6.85
CA LYS A 162 22.48 15.86 6.50
C LYS A 162 21.31 14.89 6.54
N LEU A 163 20.88 14.40 5.38
CA LEU A 163 19.85 13.37 5.30
C LEU A 163 20.48 11.97 5.26
N VAL A 164 19.95 11.06 6.06
CA VAL A 164 20.34 9.65 6.07
C VAL A 164 19.13 8.79 5.73
N ASN A 165 19.35 7.88 4.76
CA ASN A 165 18.31 6.94 4.35
C ASN A 165 18.20 5.81 5.36
N MET A 166 17.11 5.75 6.08
CA MET A 166 16.80 4.71 7.06
C MET A 166 15.33 4.31 6.96
N THR A 167 15.03 3.02 7.10
CA THR A 167 13.64 2.59 7.32
C THR A 167 13.11 3.17 8.64
N PRO A 168 11.79 3.27 8.86
CA PRO A 168 11.26 3.79 10.13
C PRO A 168 11.83 3.08 11.35
N THR A 169 11.94 1.75 11.31
CA THR A 169 12.52 0.95 12.40
C THR A 169 14.00 1.27 12.65
N GLN A 170 14.80 1.44 11.59
CA GLN A 170 16.20 1.84 11.70
C GLN A 170 16.35 3.25 12.24
N ALA A 171 15.50 4.18 11.79
CA ALA A 171 15.48 5.56 12.27
C ALA A 171 15.17 5.65 13.76
N ALA A 172 14.17 4.88 14.26
CA ALA A 172 13.87 4.83 15.67
C ALA A 172 15.03 4.26 16.50
N ALA A 173 15.69 3.20 16.03
CA ALA A 173 16.87 2.65 16.70
C ALA A 173 18.07 3.63 16.70
N ALA A 174 18.31 4.34 15.59
CA ALA A 174 19.35 5.37 15.53
C ALA A 174 19.04 6.56 16.45
N TRP A 175 17.77 6.93 16.57
CA TRP A 175 17.30 7.96 17.49
C TRP A 175 17.58 7.59 18.96
N GLU A 176 17.25 6.36 19.36
CA GLU A 176 17.48 5.87 20.73
C GLU A 176 18.96 5.89 21.14
N ARG A 177 19.86 5.60 20.19
CA ARG A 177 21.31 5.69 20.42
C ARG A 177 21.87 7.12 20.36
N GLY A 178 21.11 8.06 19.81
CA GLY A 178 21.56 9.43 19.61
C GLY A 178 22.34 9.69 18.31
N ASP A 179 22.29 8.78 17.36
CA ASP A 179 23.01 8.87 16.08
C ASP A 179 22.38 9.88 15.11
N VAL A 180 21.12 10.28 15.36
CA VAL A 180 20.38 11.27 14.57
C VAL A 180 19.76 12.35 15.47
N ASP A 181 19.66 13.58 14.93
CA ASP A 181 19.07 14.72 15.64
C ASP A 181 17.55 14.81 15.42
N GLY A 182 17.08 14.25 14.31
CA GLY A 182 15.67 14.20 13.98
C GLY A 182 15.33 13.03 13.06
N ALA A 183 14.03 12.77 12.90
CA ALA A 183 13.52 11.77 11.97
C ALA A 183 12.15 12.18 11.43
N PHE A 184 11.92 12.01 10.11
CA PHE A 184 10.61 12.16 9.52
C PHE A 184 10.10 10.77 9.12
N ILE A 185 9.25 10.21 9.95
CA ILE A 185 8.78 8.82 9.86
C ILE A 185 7.32 8.71 10.31
N TRP A 186 6.81 7.51 10.27
CA TRP A 186 5.46 7.11 10.69
C TRP A 186 5.50 5.97 11.70
N GLY A 187 4.36 5.57 12.23
CA GLY A 187 4.27 4.50 13.22
C GLY A 187 4.40 3.08 12.66
N PRO A 188 4.68 2.14 13.53
CA PRO A 188 4.83 2.25 15.00
C PRO A 188 6.16 2.88 15.45
N ALA A 189 7.09 3.15 14.53
CA ALA A 189 8.41 3.72 14.86
C ALA A 189 8.30 5.16 15.39
N LEU A 190 7.35 5.94 14.87
CA LEU A 190 7.07 7.30 15.36
C LEU A 190 6.64 7.30 16.84
N GLY A 191 5.77 6.36 17.24
CA GLY A 191 5.36 6.20 18.65
C GLY A 191 6.54 6.01 19.60
N ARG A 192 7.54 5.21 19.20
CA ARG A 192 8.75 4.95 20.00
C ARG A 192 9.59 6.20 20.27
N ILE A 193 9.66 7.15 19.33
CA ILE A 193 10.50 8.34 19.45
C ILE A 193 9.78 9.54 20.08
N ARG A 194 8.43 9.56 20.10
CA ARG A 194 7.63 10.64 20.67
C ARG A 194 8.00 11.02 22.11
N PRO A 195 8.22 10.07 23.06
CA PRO A 195 8.49 10.42 24.44
C PRO A 195 9.77 11.25 24.66
N THR A 196 10.72 11.20 23.72
CA THR A 196 12.03 11.86 23.81
C THR A 196 12.25 12.97 22.79
N GLY A 197 11.17 13.37 22.09
CA GLY A 197 11.21 14.41 21.07
C GLY A 197 9.93 15.22 20.99
N LYS A 198 9.93 16.17 20.08
CA LYS A 198 8.77 16.97 19.74
C LYS A 198 8.63 17.10 18.20
N PRO A 199 7.43 17.25 17.67
CA PRO A 199 7.26 17.56 16.27
C PRO A 199 7.76 18.99 15.97
N LEU A 200 8.60 19.12 14.94
CA LEU A 200 8.94 20.42 14.37
C LEU A 200 7.88 20.84 13.34
N ILE A 201 7.39 19.88 12.56
CA ILE A 201 6.29 20.05 11.61
C ILE A 201 5.62 18.70 11.32
N THR A 202 4.30 18.71 11.13
CA THR A 202 3.52 17.52 10.75
C THR A 202 3.20 17.50 9.26
N ALA A 203 2.90 16.32 8.71
CA ALA A 203 2.43 16.16 7.35
C ALA A 203 1.16 16.98 7.05
N GLY A 204 0.25 17.11 8.03
CA GLY A 204 -0.96 17.92 7.90
C GLY A 204 -0.67 19.42 7.77
N GLN A 205 0.33 19.92 8.51
CA GLN A 205 0.77 21.31 8.36
C GLN A 205 1.39 21.56 6.98
N ILE A 206 2.11 20.57 6.44
CA ILE A 206 2.68 20.65 5.08
C ILE A 206 1.57 20.51 4.02
N CYS A 207 0.56 19.70 4.28
CA CYS A 207 -0.63 19.61 3.42
C CYS A 207 -1.34 20.95 3.30
N ALA A 208 -1.46 21.73 4.39
CA ALA A 208 -2.04 23.09 4.38
C ALA A 208 -1.25 24.07 3.48
N LEU A 209 0.00 23.73 3.14
CA LEU A 209 0.83 24.47 2.16
C LEU A 209 0.67 23.92 0.72
N GLY A 210 -0.32 23.06 0.47
CA GLY A 210 -0.61 22.46 -0.83
C GLY A 210 0.21 21.22 -1.17
N ARG A 211 0.80 20.54 -0.17
CA ARG A 211 1.59 19.33 -0.36
C ARG A 211 1.03 18.16 0.46
N CYS A 212 -0.23 17.82 0.17
CA CYS A 212 -0.91 16.69 0.80
C CYS A 212 -0.33 15.36 0.32
N THR A 213 -0.42 14.37 1.19
CA THR A 213 0.00 12.98 0.93
C THR A 213 -1.08 12.02 1.42
N PHE A 214 -1.14 10.86 0.80
CA PHE A 214 -2.03 9.78 1.17
C PHE A 214 -1.31 8.43 1.13
N GLU A 215 -1.82 7.45 1.86
CA GLU A 215 -1.52 6.03 1.68
C GLU A 215 -2.61 5.41 0.82
N GLY A 216 -2.24 4.60 -0.15
CA GLY A 216 -3.19 3.99 -1.07
C GLY A 216 -2.85 2.55 -1.42
N MET A 217 -3.85 1.81 -1.88
CA MET A 217 -3.66 0.51 -2.48
C MET A 217 -3.64 0.61 -3.99
N ALA A 218 -2.59 0.06 -4.60
CA ALA A 218 -2.44 -0.09 -6.03
C ALA A 218 -2.52 -1.57 -6.43
N VAL A 219 -3.02 -1.83 -7.63
CA VAL A 219 -3.12 -3.16 -8.22
C VAL A 219 -2.42 -3.17 -9.57
N THR A 220 -1.80 -4.28 -9.97
CA THR A 220 -1.35 -4.47 -11.35
C THR A 220 -2.58 -4.46 -12.27
N LYS A 221 -2.49 -3.77 -13.41
CA LYS A 221 -3.65 -3.67 -14.33
C LYS A 221 -4.11 -5.04 -14.82
N THR A 222 -3.17 -5.95 -15.06
CA THR A 222 -3.46 -7.32 -15.49
C THR A 222 -4.30 -8.05 -14.44
N PHE A 223 -3.86 -8.07 -13.17
CA PHE A 223 -4.62 -8.74 -12.10
C PHE A 223 -5.99 -8.10 -11.90
N GLY A 224 -6.05 -6.76 -11.79
CA GLY A 224 -7.30 -6.05 -11.55
C GLY A 224 -8.33 -6.24 -12.68
N ALA A 225 -7.88 -6.22 -13.94
CA ALA A 225 -8.75 -6.44 -15.09
C ALA A 225 -9.29 -7.88 -15.18
N SER A 226 -8.46 -8.87 -14.80
CA SER A 226 -8.84 -10.29 -14.83
C SER A 226 -9.70 -10.72 -13.63
N ASN A 227 -9.74 -9.93 -12.55
CA ASN A 227 -10.38 -10.31 -11.30
C ASN A 227 -11.32 -9.22 -10.73
N PRO A 228 -12.30 -8.71 -11.53
CA PRO A 228 -13.14 -7.58 -11.11
C PRO A 228 -14.03 -7.90 -9.89
N GLU A 229 -14.52 -9.13 -9.76
CA GLU A 229 -15.30 -9.58 -8.61
C GLU A 229 -14.47 -9.61 -7.33
N PHE A 230 -13.21 -10.11 -7.42
CA PHE A 230 -12.26 -10.05 -6.32
C PHE A 230 -12.07 -8.61 -5.86
N MET A 231 -11.78 -7.69 -6.79
CA MET A 231 -11.55 -6.27 -6.48
C MET A 231 -12.75 -5.64 -5.76
N ALA A 232 -13.96 -5.87 -6.23
CA ALA A 232 -15.17 -5.33 -5.60
C ALA A 232 -15.35 -5.87 -4.17
N LYS A 233 -15.20 -7.18 -3.95
CA LYS A 233 -15.30 -7.81 -2.63
C LYS A 233 -14.19 -7.37 -1.68
N PHE A 234 -12.96 -7.26 -2.18
CA PHE A 234 -11.81 -6.79 -1.41
C PHE A 234 -12.05 -5.36 -0.89
N ILE A 235 -12.50 -4.46 -1.77
CA ILE A 235 -12.85 -3.08 -1.41
C ILE A 235 -14.03 -3.02 -0.43
N ALA A 236 -15.03 -3.90 -0.59
CA ALA A 236 -16.15 -3.95 0.36
C ALA A 236 -15.68 -4.24 1.80
N VAL A 237 -14.67 -5.12 1.97
CA VAL A 237 -14.06 -5.38 3.29
C VAL A 237 -13.32 -4.15 3.81
N LEU A 238 -12.51 -3.48 2.97
CA LEU A 238 -11.81 -2.24 3.34
C LEU A 238 -12.80 -1.18 3.82
N ASN A 239 -13.84 -0.93 3.02
CA ASN A 239 -14.88 0.05 3.33
C ASN A 239 -15.64 -0.28 4.62
N ALA A 240 -16.04 -1.54 4.80
CA ALA A 240 -16.75 -1.96 6.00
C ALA A 240 -15.91 -1.77 7.26
N THR A 241 -14.63 -2.10 7.19
CA THR A 241 -13.70 -1.98 8.32
C THR A 241 -13.43 -0.51 8.67
N ASN A 242 -13.21 0.35 7.67
CA ASN A 242 -13.01 1.79 7.91
C ASN A 242 -14.28 2.44 8.47
N ARG A 243 -15.46 2.08 7.95
CA ARG A 243 -16.75 2.57 8.48
C ARG A 243 -16.95 2.17 9.93
N ASP A 244 -16.65 0.92 10.29
CA ASP A 244 -16.76 0.42 11.67
C ASP A 244 -15.82 1.19 12.61
N PHE A 245 -14.58 1.41 12.19
CA PHE A 245 -13.62 2.20 12.96
C PHE A 245 -14.11 3.63 13.23
N VAL A 246 -14.59 4.31 12.19
CA VAL A 246 -15.05 5.70 12.30
C VAL A 246 -16.36 5.82 13.10
N ALA A 247 -17.28 4.88 12.92
CA ALA A 247 -18.59 4.90 13.58
C ALA A 247 -18.55 4.42 15.04
N HIS A 248 -17.62 3.52 15.37
CA HIS A 248 -17.56 2.85 16.68
C HIS A 248 -16.13 2.92 17.28
N PRO A 249 -15.55 4.12 17.51
CA PRO A 249 -14.15 4.25 17.96
C PRO A 249 -13.86 3.49 19.27
N ASP A 250 -14.85 3.35 20.17
CA ASP A 250 -14.70 2.60 21.42
C ASP A 250 -14.45 1.11 21.19
N ALA A 251 -14.96 0.54 20.08
CA ALA A 251 -14.72 -0.84 19.69
C ALA A 251 -13.27 -1.09 19.20
N TRP A 252 -12.49 0.00 19.04
CA TRP A 252 -11.11 0.00 18.55
C TRP A 252 -10.11 0.54 19.59
N GLY A 253 -10.59 0.85 20.78
CA GLY A 253 -9.76 1.34 21.88
C GLY A 253 -8.83 0.25 22.45
N VAL A 254 -7.97 0.70 23.39
CA VAL A 254 -7.06 -0.18 24.13
C VAL A 254 -7.83 -1.32 24.81
N GLY A 255 -7.35 -2.56 24.63
CA GLY A 255 -8.00 -3.76 25.20
C GLY A 255 -9.11 -4.34 24.33
N SER A 256 -9.52 -3.70 23.25
CA SER A 256 -10.52 -4.25 22.32
C SER A 256 -9.98 -5.42 21.50
N LYS A 257 -10.89 -6.26 20.99
CA LYS A 257 -10.53 -7.36 20.08
C LYS A 257 -9.95 -6.85 18.77
N ASN A 258 -10.44 -5.72 18.27
CA ASN A 258 -9.95 -5.11 17.02
C ASN A 258 -8.52 -4.60 17.21
N MET A 259 -8.22 -3.87 18.30
CA MET A 259 -6.87 -3.43 18.63
C MET A 259 -5.93 -4.62 18.82
N ALA A 260 -6.36 -5.66 19.53
CA ALA A 260 -5.57 -6.88 19.67
C ALA A 260 -5.25 -7.55 18.32
N ALA A 261 -6.17 -7.50 17.34
CA ALA A 261 -5.90 -7.99 15.99
C ALA A 261 -4.88 -7.12 15.24
N VAL A 262 -4.99 -5.79 15.32
CA VAL A 262 -3.99 -4.87 14.74
C VAL A 262 -2.59 -5.16 15.27
N LEU A 263 -2.47 -5.32 16.59
CA LEU A 263 -1.18 -5.61 17.24
C LEU A 263 -0.64 -7.01 16.90
N ARG A 264 -1.49 -8.00 16.69
CA ARG A 264 -1.03 -9.33 16.18
C ARG A 264 -0.42 -9.22 14.77
N GLY A 265 -0.93 -8.32 13.94
CA GLY A 265 -0.42 -8.10 12.57
C GLY A 265 0.89 -7.31 12.53
N LEU A 266 1.05 -6.33 13.40
CA LEU A 266 2.13 -5.34 13.29
C LEU A 266 3.07 -5.29 14.49
N GLY A 267 2.65 -5.78 15.67
CA GLY A 267 3.35 -5.57 16.94
C GLY A 267 3.11 -4.17 17.51
N GLY A 268 3.97 -3.77 18.46
CA GLY A 268 3.89 -2.47 19.12
C GLY A 268 2.98 -2.48 20.35
N ASN A 269 2.50 -1.31 20.77
CA ASN A 269 1.61 -1.17 21.93
C ASN A 269 0.27 -0.53 21.54
N ALA A 270 -0.75 -0.77 22.35
CA ALA A 270 -2.12 -0.39 22.04
C ALA A 270 -2.34 1.14 22.12
N ASN A 271 -1.64 1.85 23.01
CA ASN A 271 -1.80 3.30 23.14
C ASN A 271 -1.25 4.00 21.88
N ASP A 272 -0.03 3.64 21.46
CA ASP A 272 0.58 4.21 20.25
C ASP A 272 -0.26 3.90 19.01
N ALA A 273 -0.80 2.67 18.90
CA ALA A 273 -1.65 2.28 17.80
C ALA A 273 -2.97 3.09 17.76
N ALA A 274 -3.63 3.27 18.92
CA ALA A 274 -4.86 4.04 19.02
C ALA A 274 -4.63 5.52 18.69
N GLU A 275 -3.56 6.11 19.25
CA GLU A 275 -3.20 7.50 18.95
C GLU A 275 -2.89 7.72 17.48
N GLU A 276 -2.11 6.83 16.87
CA GLU A 276 -1.71 6.96 15.48
C GLU A 276 -2.89 6.78 14.51
N MET A 277 -3.70 5.74 14.73
CA MET A 277 -4.90 5.52 13.91
C MET A 277 -5.85 6.72 13.94
N ALA A 278 -5.93 7.46 15.06
CA ALA A 278 -6.74 8.67 15.20
C ALA A 278 -6.16 9.89 14.44
N LEU A 279 -4.89 9.87 14.05
CA LEU A 279 -4.25 10.97 13.30
C LEU A 279 -4.51 10.93 11.79
N TYR A 280 -4.92 9.77 11.26
CA TYR A 280 -5.32 9.60 9.87
C TYR A 280 -6.77 10.04 9.63
N LYS A 281 -7.08 10.32 8.36
CA LYS A 281 -8.49 10.42 7.92
C LYS A 281 -8.78 9.27 6.96
N TYR A 282 -9.92 8.64 7.16
CA TYR A 282 -10.35 7.47 6.39
C TYR A 282 -11.47 7.88 5.42
N PRO A 283 -11.17 8.04 4.12
CA PRO A 283 -12.18 8.45 3.16
C PRO A 283 -13.30 7.41 3.04
N THR A 284 -14.54 7.90 3.06
CA THR A 284 -15.74 7.10 2.82
C THR A 284 -15.79 6.61 1.37
N LEU A 285 -16.58 5.56 1.08
CA LEU A 285 -16.76 5.08 -0.29
C LEU A 285 -17.29 6.17 -1.24
N ALA A 286 -18.15 7.08 -0.74
CA ALA A 286 -18.66 8.20 -1.51
C ALA A 286 -17.55 9.22 -1.85
N GLU A 287 -16.67 9.50 -0.91
CA GLU A 287 -15.51 10.36 -1.15
C GLU A 287 -14.51 9.70 -2.11
N GLN A 288 -14.29 8.37 -1.99
CA GLN A 288 -13.41 7.61 -2.89
C GLN A 288 -13.79 7.82 -4.36
N VAL A 289 -15.08 7.71 -4.69
CA VAL A 289 -15.56 7.82 -6.09
C VAL A 289 -15.79 9.27 -6.54
N SER A 290 -15.71 10.23 -5.64
CA SER A 290 -15.88 11.66 -5.94
C SER A 290 -14.62 12.30 -6.54
N CYS A 291 -14.76 13.59 -6.94
CA CYS A 291 -13.60 14.39 -7.37
C CYS A 291 -12.58 14.65 -6.25
N GLN A 292 -12.97 14.43 -5.00
CA GLN A 292 -12.05 14.57 -3.88
C GLN A 292 -10.88 13.57 -3.97
N TRP A 293 -11.13 12.34 -4.48
CA TRP A 293 -10.11 11.31 -4.58
C TRP A 293 -10.00 10.72 -5.99
N LEU A 294 -10.66 9.58 -6.28
CA LEU A 294 -10.39 8.77 -7.47
C LEU A 294 -11.25 9.16 -8.67
N GLY A 295 -12.37 9.87 -8.45
CA GLY A 295 -13.28 10.31 -9.51
C GLY A 295 -12.74 11.48 -10.32
N CYS A 296 -13.52 11.94 -11.30
CA CYS A 296 -13.26 13.12 -12.15
C CYS A 296 -11.99 13.06 -13.02
N GLY A 297 -11.40 11.88 -13.23
CA GLY A 297 -10.27 11.67 -14.13
C GLY A 297 -9.04 12.52 -13.73
N GLU A 298 -8.53 13.33 -14.67
CA GLU A 298 -7.36 14.18 -14.42
C GLU A 298 -7.58 15.28 -13.36
N LYS A 299 -8.85 15.66 -13.14
CA LYS A 299 -9.24 16.69 -12.13
C LYS A 299 -9.47 16.09 -10.75
N GLY A 300 -9.44 14.76 -10.61
CA GLY A 300 -9.58 14.09 -9.32
C GLY A 300 -8.40 14.34 -8.40
N GLY A 301 -8.66 14.45 -7.09
CA GLY A 301 -7.67 14.81 -6.08
C GLY A 301 -6.47 13.86 -6.07
N ALA A 302 -6.68 12.55 -6.24
CA ALA A 302 -5.59 11.59 -6.33
C ALA A 302 -4.70 11.84 -7.57
N ALA A 303 -5.29 12.02 -8.75
CA ALA A 303 -4.53 12.30 -9.97
C ALA A 303 -3.75 13.61 -9.88
N GLN A 304 -4.34 14.66 -9.29
CA GLN A 304 -3.69 15.94 -9.06
C GLN A 304 -2.54 15.82 -8.05
N THR A 305 -2.74 15.08 -6.96
CA THR A 305 -1.68 14.81 -5.98
C THR A 305 -0.51 14.06 -6.60
N LEU A 306 -0.78 13.01 -7.40
CA LEU A 306 0.28 12.30 -8.12
C LEU A 306 1.05 13.21 -9.08
N LYS A 307 0.35 14.07 -9.83
CA LYS A 307 0.96 15.01 -10.76
C LYS A 307 1.87 16.03 -10.05
N SER A 308 1.34 16.72 -9.04
CA SER A 308 2.11 17.73 -8.30
C SER A 308 3.31 17.13 -7.56
N THR A 309 3.16 15.89 -7.06
CA THR A 309 4.26 15.14 -6.47
C THR A 309 5.32 14.81 -7.52
N ALA A 310 4.93 14.33 -8.70
CA ALA A 310 5.85 14.01 -9.79
C ALA A 310 6.60 15.25 -10.28
N GLU A 311 5.94 16.39 -10.42
CA GLU A 311 6.57 17.67 -10.79
C GLU A 311 7.68 18.03 -9.80
N PHE A 312 7.43 17.89 -8.51
CA PHE A 312 8.46 18.12 -7.50
C PHE A 312 9.57 17.08 -7.54
N LEU A 313 9.25 15.79 -7.70
CA LEU A 313 10.25 14.72 -7.82
C LEU A 313 11.16 14.91 -9.02
N LEU A 314 10.64 15.45 -10.15
CA LEU A 314 11.46 15.82 -11.32
C LEU A 314 12.42 16.95 -10.98
N GLN A 315 11.96 18.02 -10.30
CA GLN A 315 12.82 19.11 -9.84
C GLN A 315 13.94 18.61 -8.94
N GLN A 316 13.65 17.63 -8.10
CA GLN A 316 14.61 16.97 -7.22
C GLN A 316 15.46 15.88 -7.91
N LYS A 317 15.32 15.69 -9.23
CA LYS A 317 16.03 14.67 -10.02
C LYS A 317 15.84 13.24 -9.49
N LYS A 318 14.65 12.94 -8.96
CA LYS A 318 14.28 11.61 -8.46
C LYS A 318 13.51 10.78 -9.48
N ILE A 319 12.98 11.44 -10.49
CA ILE A 319 12.39 10.86 -11.70
C ILE A 319 12.85 11.66 -12.92
N ASP A 320 12.73 11.08 -14.12
CA ASP A 320 13.20 11.68 -15.37
C ASP A 320 12.09 12.33 -16.19
N VAL A 321 10.82 12.01 -15.88
CA VAL A 321 9.66 12.45 -16.67
C VAL A 321 8.43 12.69 -15.80
N VAL A 322 7.67 13.72 -16.15
CA VAL A 322 6.30 13.95 -15.66
C VAL A 322 5.34 13.72 -16.81
N LYS A 323 4.29 12.95 -16.58
CA LYS A 323 3.24 12.72 -17.58
C LYS A 323 2.31 13.94 -17.69
N PRO A 324 1.67 14.17 -18.84
CA PRO A 324 0.68 15.24 -18.99
C PRO A 324 -0.44 15.15 -17.97
N ASP A 325 -0.92 13.93 -17.69
CA ASP A 325 -1.90 13.65 -16.65
C ASP A 325 -1.63 12.28 -15.98
N TYR A 326 -2.24 12.05 -14.81
CA TYR A 326 -2.12 10.83 -14.02
C TYR A 326 -3.43 10.05 -13.89
N ARG A 327 -4.48 10.39 -14.68
CA ARG A 327 -5.77 9.66 -14.68
C ARG A 327 -5.60 8.17 -14.99
N GLY A 328 -4.64 7.82 -15.85
CA GLY A 328 -4.33 6.43 -16.19
C GLY A 328 -3.71 5.61 -15.05
N ALA A 329 -3.21 6.28 -14.00
CA ALA A 329 -2.70 5.66 -12.79
C ALA A 329 -3.78 5.48 -11.71
N VAL A 330 -5.03 5.87 -11.98
CA VAL A 330 -6.17 5.82 -11.03
C VAL A 330 -7.29 4.98 -11.62
N ALA A 331 -7.93 4.14 -10.80
CA ALA A 331 -8.97 3.20 -11.24
C ALA A 331 -10.23 3.28 -10.38
N VAL A 332 -11.01 4.35 -10.55
CA VAL A 332 -12.28 4.59 -9.83
C VAL A 332 -13.33 3.47 -10.07
N ARG A 333 -13.24 2.77 -11.20
CA ARG A 333 -14.18 1.67 -11.56
C ARG A 333 -14.29 0.57 -10.49
N TYR A 334 -13.23 0.32 -9.72
CA TYR A 334 -13.26 -0.73 -8.70
C TYR A 334 -14.07 -0.32 -7.45
N PRO A 335 -13.87 0.86 -6.83
CA PRO A 335 -14.77 1.30 -5.75
C PRO A 335 -16.19 1.59 -6.24
N GLU A 336 -16.41 2.02 -7.50
CA GLU A 336 -17.76 2.11 -8.09
C GLU A 336 -18.46 0.74 -8.12
N ALA A 337 -17.75 -0.31 -8.56
CA ALA A 337 -18.29 -1.68 -8.53
C ALA A 337 -18.58 -2.16 -7.11
N ALA A 338 -17.75 -1.82 -6.12
CA ALA A 338 -17.96 -2.17 -4.72
C ALA A 338 -19.17 -1.47 -4.11
N SER A 339 -19.59 -0.32 -4.62
CA SER A 339 -20.78 0.42 -4.16
C SER A 339 -22.06 -0.40 -4.29
N SER A 340 -22.14 -1.30 -5.26
CA SER A 340 -23.28 -2.20 -5.46
C SER A 340 -23.36 -3.34 -4.43
N LEU A 341 -22.26 -3.64 -3.75
CA LEU A 341 -22.16 -4.71 -2.74
C LEU A 341 -22.35 -4.20 -1.30
N THR A 342 -22.36 -2.87 -1.11
CA THR A 342 -22.48 -2.26 0.22
C THR A 342 -23.96 -1.98 0.49
N PRO A 343 -24.56 -2.49 1.60
CA PRO A 343 -25.91 -2.10 2.01
C PRO A 343 -25.96 -0.57 2.22
N LYS A 344 -27.05 0.03 1.71
CA LYS A 344 -27.30 1.49 1.87
C LYS A 344 -27.54 1.85 3.31
#